data_23a23d811919b37e265fca6286674ae6
#
_entry.id   23a23d811919b37e265fca6286674ae6
#
_cell.length_a   1.000
_cell.length_b   1.000
_cell.length_c   1.000
_cell.angle_alpha   90.00
_cell.angle_beta   90.00
_cell.angle_gamma   90.00
#
_symmetry.space_group_name_H-M   'P 1'
#
loop_
_entity.id
_entity.type
_entity.pdbx_description
1 polymer ?
#
loop_
_entity_poly.entity_id
_entity_poly.type
_entity_poly.pdbx_seq_one_letter_code
_entity_poly.pdbx_strand_id
1 'polypeptide(L)'
;KIPGVSSVSLTTNAVLLVQHAKWLKEAGIDSINVSLDTIDASEYERITKKPLLEEVKHGINAAIECGIRVKINVVLTPQTDVVALTRYVAKKGTDIRFIEMMPVGEGHTNGVEPYKKVIGTLSKLYGEPCRINTEKTKEINSGNDKRKIPDNGPAEYYIFPELGIRVGLIQAIHGKFCDTCNRIRVTADGRLMPCLGSSVTMDLVPDSWDFADDVEKDFAIVRA
;
A
#
# COMPACT_ATOMS: atom_id res chain seq x y z
N LYS A 1 -13.92 16.82 0.69
CA LYS A 1 -14.23 15.37 0.48
C LYS A 1 -15.68 15.23 0.02
N ILE A 2 -15.93 14.32 -0.90
CA ILE A 2 -17.28 13.94 -1.34
C ILE A 2 -18.04 13.36 -0.12
N PRO A 3 -19.32 13.75 0.11
CA PRO A 3 -20.13 13.17 1.19
C PRO A 3 -20.16 11.64 1.10
N GLY A 4 -19.94 10.95 2.23
CA GLY A 4 -19.88 9.49 2.29
C GLY A 4 -18.46 8.90 2.09
N VAL A 5 -17.49 9.66 1.59
CA VAL A 5 -16.09 9.22 1.50
C VAL A 5 -15.40 9.45 2.84
N SER A 6 -15.12 8.36 3.55
CA SER A 6 -14.48 8.40 4.87
C SER A 6 -12.97 8.57 4.80
N SER A 7 -12.31 7.98 3.79
CA SER A 7 -10.86 8.09 3.64
C SER A 7 -10.43 8.05 2.17
N VAL A 8 -9.36 8.79 1.85
CA VAL A 8 -8.72 8.81 0.54
C VAL A 8 -7.27 8.41 0.71
N SER A 9 -6.81 7.45 -0.07
CA SER A 9 -5.42 7.02 -0.07
C SER A 9 -4.83 6.99 -1.49
N LEU A 10 -3.54 7.29 -1.58
CA LEU A 10 -2.78 7.26 -2.82
C LEU A 10 -1.82 6.08 -2.81
N THR A 11 -1.62 5.42 -3.95
CA THR A 11 -0.49 4.49 -4.15
C THR A 11 0.48 5.09 -5.17
N THR A 12 1.77 5.08 -4.84
CA THR A 12 2.82 5.75 -5.64
C THR A 12 4.17 5.01 -5.51
N ASN A 13 5.08 5.26 -6.45
CA ASN A 13 6.49 4.89 -6.33
C ASN A 13 7.32 5.88 -5.50
N ALA A 14 6.72 6.97 -5.01
CA ALA A 14 7.30 8.01 -4.16
C ALA A 14 8.36 8.92 -4.80
N VAL A 15 8.79 8.72 -6.03
CA VAL A 15 9.85 9.51 -6.68
C VAL A 15 9.56 11.03 -6.66
N LEU A 16 8.30 11.41 -6.84
CA LEU A 16 7.90 12.82 -6.89
C LEU A 16 7.34 13.34 -5.55
N LEU A 17 7.31 12.55 -4.49
CA LEU A 17 6.68 12.95 -3.22
C LEU A 17 7.35 14.13 -2.55
N VAL A 18 8.66 14.36 -2.74
CA VAL A 18 9.34 15.56 -2.21
C VAL A 18 8.65 16.84 -2.68
N GLN A 19 8.21 16.86 -3.94
CA GLN A 19 7.57 18.03 -4.55
C GLN A 19 6.09 18.15 -4.20
N HIS A 20 5.41 17.01 -3.92
CA HIS A 20 3.96 16.96 -3.83
C HIS A 20 3.40 16.67 -2.43
N ALA A 21 4.23 16.25 -1.46
CA ALA A 21 3.75 15.81 -0.15
C ALA A 21 2.94 16.90 0.57
N LYS A 22 3.42 18.14 0.56
CA LYS A 22 2.74 19.26 1.20
C LYS A 22 1.36 19.51 0.56
N TRP A 23 1.33 19.60 -0.76
CA TRP A 23 0.08 19.78 -1.50
C TRP A 23 -0.91 18.63 -1.27
N LEU A 24 -0.44 17.38 -1.30
CA LEU A 24 -1.29 16.21 -1.02
C LEU A 24 -1.88 16.26 0.39
N LYS A 25 -1.10 16.72 1.38
CA LYS A 25 -1.60 16.93 2.74
C LYS A 25 -2.68 17.98 2.80
N GLU A 26 -2.46 19.12 2.15
CA GLU A 26 -3.43 20.23 2.06
C GLU A 26 -4.70 19.81 1.33
N ALA A 27 -4.58 18.98 0.28
CA ALA A 27 -5.71 18.39 -0.45
C ALA A 27 -6.50 17.34 0.38
N GLY A 28 -6.01 16.96 1.57
CA GLY A 28 -6.73 16.08 2.49
C GLY A 28 -6.53 14.60 2.26
N ILE A 29 -5.38 14.19 1.69
CA ILE A 29 -5.00 12.78 1.62
C ILE A 29 -4.80 12.21 3.04
N ASP A 30 -5.43 11.09 3.34
CA ASP A 30 -5.35 10.45 4.65
C ASP A 30 -4.14 9.52 4.78
N SER A 31 -3.73 8.87 3.68
CA SER A 31 -2.56 7.98 3.69
C SER A 31 -1.95 7.78 2.30
N ILE A 32 -0.67 7.42 2.30
CA ILE A 32 0.06 7.05 1.09
C ILE A 32 0.61 5.64 1.23
N ASN A 33 0.39 4.81 0.19
CA ASN A 33 1.01 3.52 0.04
C ASN A 33 2.19 3.67 -0.93
N VAL A 34 3.39 3.39 -0.48
CA VAL A 34 4.59 3.46 -1.31
C VAL A 34 4.98 2.05 -1.75
N SER A 35 5.12 1.84 -3.06
CA SER A 35 5.65 0.60 -3.61
C SER A 35 7.18 0.62 -3.53
N LEU A 36 7.77 -0.29 -2.74
CA LEU A 36 9.22 -0.37 -2.55
C LEU A 36 9.62 -1.82 -2.23
N ASP A 37 10.07 -2.56 -3.24
CA ASP A 37 10.34 -3.99 -3.14
C ASP A 37 11.74 -4.31 -2.61
N THR A 38 12.66 -3.33 -2.59
CA THR A 38 14.02 -3.47 -2.09
C THR A 38 14.57 -2.13 -1.60
N ILE A 39 15.56 -2.18 -0.69
CA ILE A 39 16.36 -1.02 -0.27
C ILE A 39 17.82 -1.11 -0.74
N ASP A 40 18.15 -2.13 -1.51
CA ASP A 40 19.41 -2.25 -2.22
C ASP A 40 19.35 -1.47 -3.54
N ALA A 41 20.35 -0.62 -3.80
CA ALA A 41 20.34 0.28 -4.95
C ALA A 41 20.45 -0.45 -6.28
N SER A 42 21.29 -1.48 -6.34
CA SER A 42 21.50 -2.26 -7.56
C SER A 42 20.28 -3.11 -7.91
N GLU A 43 19.65 -3.71 -6.89
CA GLU A 43 18.43 -4.49 -7.07
C GLU A 43 17.24 -3.56 -7.43
N TYR A 44 17.16 -2.36 -6.82
CA TYR A 44 16.15 -1.37 -7.16
C TYR A 44 16.24 -0.95 -8.64
N GLU A 45 17.45 -0.64 -9.10
CA GLU A 45 17.69 -0.30 -10.51
C GLU A 45 17.38 -1.49 -11.44
N ARG A 46 17.71 -2.70 -11.04
CA ARG A 46 17.39 -3.92 -11.81
C ARG A 46 15.88 -4.08 -12.00
N ILE A 47 15.09 -3.84 -10.94
CA ILE A 47 13.62 -3.99 -10.93
C ILE A 47 12.97 -2.84 -11.69
N THR A 48 13.33 -1.60 -11.38
CA THR A 48 12.61 -0.40 -11.85
C THR A 48 13.20 0.19 -13.15
N LYS A 49 14.38 -0.28 -13.56
CA LYS A 49 15.17 0.26 -14.68
C LYS A 49 15.57 1.73 -14.50
N LYS A 50 15.58 2.21 -13.26
CA LYS A 50 15.96 3.59 -12.90
C LYS A 50 16.71 3.61 -11.56
N PRO A 51 17.84 4.35 -11.44
CA PRO A 51 18.61 4.44 -10.20
C PRO A 51 18.03 5.51 -9.24
N LEU A 52 16.74 5.44 -8.93
CA LEU A 52 16.00 6.48 -8.18
C LEU A 52 15.66 6.08 -6.75
N LEU A 53 16.41 5.17 -6.14
CA LEU A 53 16.13 4.69 -4.78
C LEU A 53 16.23 5.80 -3.74
N GLU A 54 17.19 6.71 -3.86
CA GLU A 54 17.37 7.78 -2.89
C GLU A 54 16.24 8.83 -3.01
N GLU A 55 15.77 9.12 -4.20
CA GLU A 55 14.58 9.95 -4.44
C GLU A 55 13.35 9.36 -3.78
N VAL A 56 13.15 8.04 -3.86
CA VAL A 56 12.07 7.33 -3.16
C VAL A 56 12.20 7.47 -1.65
N LYS A 57 13.40 7.28 -1.10
CA LYS A 57 13.66 7.44 0.35
C LYS A 57 13.40 8.88 0.83
N HIS A 58 13.82 9.87 0.04
CA HIS A 58 13.54 11.29 0.31
C HIS A 58 12.03 11.57 0.23
N GLY A 59 11.35 11.03 -0.77
CA GLY A 59 9.89 11.15 -0.91
C GLY A 59 9.12 10.55 0.27
N ILE A 60 9.54 9.40 0.77
CA ILE A 60 8.98 8.77 1.98
C ILE A 60 9.16 9.69 3.20
N ASN A 61 10.37 10.25 3.39
CA ASN A 61 10.64 11.17 4.49
C ASN A 61 9.77 12.42 4.39
N ALA A 62 9.69 13.05 3.22
CA ALA A 62 8.87 14.24 3.01
C ALA A 62 7.38 14.00 3.33
N ALA A 63 6.84 12.86 2.94
CA ALA A 63 5.46 12.50 3.29
C ALA A 63 5.26 12.33 4.80
N ILE A 64 6.20 11.69 5.50
CA ILE A 64 6.16 11.52 6.95
C ILE A 64 6.27 12.87 7.66
N GLU A 65 7.20 13.73 7.25
CA GLU A 65 7.41 15.07 7.79
C GLU A 65 6.18 15.98 7.62
N CYS A 66 5.46 15.83 6.50
CA CYS A 66 4.16 16.49 6.30
C CYS A 66 3.02 15.89 7.14
N GLY A 67 3.28 14.88 7.98
CA GLY A 67 2.27 14.22 8.81
C GLY A 67 1.27 13.40 8.00
N ILE A 68 1.67 12.88 6.84
CA ILE A 68 0.88 11.92 6.05
C ILE A 68 1.22 10.52 6.56
N ARG A 69 0.20 9.70 6.79
CA ARG A 69 0.41 8.30 7.15
C ARG A 69 0.97 7.52 5.96
N VAL A 70 2.15 6.97 6.10
CA VAL A 70 2.80 6.17 5.06
C VAL A 70 2.71 4.69 5.40
N LYS A 71 2.52 3.85 4.38
CA LYS A 71 2.64 2.40 4.44
C LYS A 71 3.53 1.95 3.28
N ILE A 72 4.48 1.07 3.54
CA ILE A 72 5.32 0.49 2.50
C ILE A 72 4.71 -0.81 2.01
N ASN A 73 4.50 -0.94 0.72
CA ASN A 73 4.04 -2.16 0.04
C ASN A 73 5.23 -2.84 -0.64
N VAL A 74 5.37 -4.11 -0.39
CA VAL A 74 6.42 -4.97 -0.95
C VAL A 74 5.78 -6.16 -1.63
N VAL A 75 6.01 -6.36 -2.92
CA VAL A 75 5.64 -7.61 -3.60
C VAL A 75 6.69 -8.66 -3.28
N LEU A 76 6.26 -9.78 -2.71
CA LEU A 76 7.15 -10.85 -2.30
C LEU A 76 7.68 -11.65 -3.49
N THR A 77 8.98 -11.74 -3.55
CA THR A 77 9.74 -12.64 -4.43
C THR A 77 10.65 -13.55 -3.60
N PRO A 78 11.22 -14.63 -4.18
CA PRO A 78 12.23 -15.41 -3.49
C PRO A 78 13.42 -14.58 -3.01
N GLN A 79 13.79 -13.51 -3.72
CA GLN A 79 14.92 -12.62 -3.45
C GLN A 79 14.61 -11.51 -2.44
N THR A 80 13.34 -11.28 -2.08
CA THR A 80 12.97 -10.21 -1.15
C THR A 80 13.67 -10.35 0.20
N ASP A 81 14.46 -9.35 0.59
CA ASP A 81 15.08 -9.25 1.92
C ASP A 81 14.05 -8.67 2.91
N VAL A 82 13.28 -9.57 3.51
CA VAL A 82 12.24 -9.25 4.50
C VAL A 82 12.82 -8.49 5.70
N VAL A 83 14.02 -8.89 6.16
CA VAL A 83 14.64 -8.33 7.37
C VAL A 83 15.11 -6.91 7.13
N ALA A 84 15.85 -6.68 6.04
CA ALA A 84 16.36 -5.35 5.70
C ALA A 84 15.23 -4.35 5.49
N LEU A 85 14.20 -4.72 4.72
CA LEU A 85 13.02 -3.88 4.49
C LEU A 85 12.27 -3.57 5.79
N THR A 86 12.02 -4.59 6.62
CA THR A 86 11.33 -4.39 7.89
C THR A 86 12.11 -3.48 8.84
N ARG A 87 13.43 -3.64 8.93
CA ARG A 87 14.30 -2.76 9.73
C ARG A 87 14.30 -1.31 9.22
N TYR A 88 14.36 -1.14 7.90
CA TYR A 88 14.28 0.18 7.29
C TYR A 88 12.97 0.89 7.66
N VAL A 89 11.84 0.19 7.52
CA VAL A 89 10.51 0.74 7.78
C VAL A 89 10.30 0.99 9.28
N ALA A 90 10.81 0.11 10.15
CA ALA A 90 10.76 0.31 11.60
C ALA A 90 11.49 1.58 12.05
N LYS A 91 12.66 1.88 11.47
CA LYS A 91 13.40 3.13 11.72
C LYS A 91 12.61 4.39 11.32
N LYS A 92 11.66 4.26 10.39
CA LYS A 92 10.77 5.35 9.95
C LYS A 92 9.47 5.44 10.77
N GLY A 93 9.21 4.48 11.65
CA GLY A 93 7.97 4.43 12.43
C GLY A 93 6.71 4.26 11.57
N THR A 94 6.82 3.63 10.40
CA THR A 94 5.72 3.39 9.47
C THR A 94 5.37 1.91 9.39
N ASP A 95 4.27 1.56 8.72
CA ASP A 95 3.84 0.18 8.57
C ASP A 95 4.37 -0.42 7.26
N ILE A 96 4.63 -1.73 7.26
CA ILE A 96 5.01 -2.49 6.06
C ILE A 96 3.94 -3.53 5.74
N ARG A 97 3.67 -3.74 4.45
CA ARG A 97 2.79 -4.80 3.96
C ARG A 97 3.51 -5.62 2.90
N PHE A 98 3.59 -6.91 3.12
CA PHE A 98 4.09 -7.88 2.16
C PHE A 98 2.92 -8.46 1.39
N ILE A 99 3.01 -8.39 0.08
CA ILE A 99 1.93 -8.75 -0.86
C ILE A 99 2.36 -9.98 -1.62
N GLU A 100 1.54 -11.00 -1.58
CA GLU A 100 1.74 -12.19 -2.40
C GLU A 100 1.62 -11.85 -3.88
N MET A 101 2.58 -12.33 -4.68
CA MET A 101 2.57 -12.13 -6.12
C MET A 101 1.41 -12.88 -6.76
N MET A 102 0.59 -12.14 -7.49
CA MET A 102 -0.56 -12.68 -8.21
C MET A 102 -0.22 -12.87 -9.69
N PRO A 103 -0.81 -13.88 -10.37
CA PRO A 103 -0.67 -14.06 -11.82
C PRO A 103 -1.56 -13.07 -12.58
N VAL A 104 -1.24 -11.78 -12.52
CA VAL A 104 -1.97 -10.69 -13.17
C VAL A 104 -1.00 -9.88 -14.00
N GLY A 105 -1.32 -9.59 -15.24
CA GLY A 105 -0.42 -8.95 -16.19
C GLY A 105 0.84 -9.78 -16.41
N GLU A 106 2.01 -9.18 -16.24
CA GLU A 106 3.32 -9.86 -16.32
C GLU A 106 3.64 -10.68 -15.05
N GLY A 107 2.77 -10.67 -14.04
CA GLY A 107 2.99 -11.38 -12.78
C GLY A 107 2.84 -12.89 -12.95
N HIS A 108 3.74 -13.64 -12.32
CA HIS A 108 3.68 -15.09 -12.22
C HIS A 108 3.70 -15.50 -10.75
N THR A 109 2.98 -16.58 -10.42
CA THR A 109 3.12 -17.15 -9.08
C THR A 109 4.53 -17.69 -8.91
N ASN A 110 5.22 -17.25 -7.87
CA ASN A 110 6.60 -17.65 -7.59
C ASN A 110 6.72 -18.70 -6.45
N GLY A 111 5.57 -19.21 -5.99
CA GLY A 111 5.51 -20.21 -4.92
C GLY A 111 5.90 -19.70 -3.53
N VAL A 112 6.10 -18.40 -3.37
CA VAL A 112 6.42 -17.81 -2.06
C VAL A 112 5.16 -17.70 -1.22
N GLU A 113 5.09 -18.46 -0.13
CA GLU A 113 4.03 -18.37 0.86
C GLU A 113 4.34 -17.23 1.84
N PRO A 114 3.54 -16.14 1.86
CA PRO A 114 3.84 -14.94 2.64
C PRO A 114 4.00 -15.21 4.13
N TYR A 115 3.12 -16.00 4.72
CA TYR A 115 3.18 -16.31 6.14
C TYR A 115 4.50 -16.99 6.51
N LYS A 116 4.86 -18.05 5.81
CA LYS A 116 6.11 -18.79 6.09
C LYS A 116 7.35 -17.92 5.89
N LYS A 117 7.38 -17.17 4.77
CA LYS A 117 8.55 -16.34 4.48
C LYS A 117 8.67 -15.17 5.45
N VAL A 118 7.62 -14.42 5.69
CA VAL A 118 7.66 -13.17 6.48
C VAL A 118 7.61 -13.48 7.96
N ILE A 119 6.54 -14.11 8.42
CA ILE A 119 6.35 -14.38 9.86
C ILE A 119 7.42 -15.34 10.35
N GLY A 120 7.66 -16.45 9.64
CA GLY A 120 8.69 -17.41 10.04
C GLY A 120 10.13 -16.83 10.06
N THR A 121 10.42 -15.80 9.24
CA THR A 121 11.71 -15.10 9.29
C THR A 121 11.76 -14.12 10.46
N LEU A 122 10.73 -13.31 10.63
CA LEU A 122 10.73 -12.24 11.64
C LEU A 122 10.58 -12.81 13.07
N SER A 123 9.82 -13.90 13.26
CA SER A 123 9.68 -14.54 14.59
C SER A 123 11.01 -15.02 15.15
N LYS A 124 11.93 -15.48 14.30
CA LYS A 124 13.28 -15.89 14.71
C LYS A 124 14.14 -14.75 15.27
N LEU A 125 13.84 -13.51 14.87
CA LEU A 125 14.60 -12.32 15.24
C LEU A 125 13.93 -11.48 16.30
N TYR A 126 12.59 -11.44 16.31
CA TYR A 126 11.78 -10.50 17.09
C TYR A 126 10.73 -11.19 17.96
N GLY A 127 10.84 -12.52 18.12
CA GLY A 127 9.89 -13.30 18.92
C GLY A 127 8.54 -13.51 18.21
N GLU A 128 7.65 -14.24 18.90
CA GLU A 128 6.35 -14.59 18.36
C GLU A 128 5.45 -13.36 18.21
N PRO A 129 4.83 -13.14 17.03
CA PRO A 129 3.99 -12.00 16.79
C PRO A 129 2.59 -12.18 17.39
N CYS A 130 1.98 -11.07 17.78
CA CYS A 130 0.57 -11.00 18.07
C CYS A 130 -0.21 -10.62 16.81
N ARG A 131 -1.17 -11.45 16.38
CA ARG A 131 -2.09 -11.12 15.29
C ARG A 131 -3.11 -10.09 15.78
N ILE A 132 -3.25 -9.00 15.04
CA ILE A 132 -4.26 -7.99 15.32
C ILE A 132 -5.59 -8.48 14.77
N ASN A 133 -6.56 -8.73 15.64
CA ASN A 133 -7.93 -9.03 15.23
C ASN A 133 -8.71 -7.72 15.15
N THR A 134 -9.05 -7.26 13.95
CA THR A 134 -9.70 -5.97 13.71
C THR A 134 -11.05 -5.81 14.42
N GLU A 135 -11.73 -6.90 14.75
CA GLU A 135 -13.00 -6.88 15.49
C GLU A 135 -12.82 -6.64 17.00
N LYS A 136 -11.67 -7.01 17.58
CA LYS A 136 -11.40 -6.93 19.03
C LYS A 136 -10.45 -5.80 19.45
N THR A 137 -9.84 -5.08 18.52
CA THR A 137 -8.79 -4.10 18.84
C THR A 137 -9.30 -2.71 19.22
N LYS A 138 -10.47 -2.60 19.83
CA LYS A 138 -10.83 -1.38 20.57
C LYS A 138 -9.95 -1.17 21.82
N GLU A 139 -9.16 -2.15 22.25
CA GLU A 139 -8.52 -2.16 23.57
C GLU A 139 -7.00 -2.43 23.63
N ILE A 140 -6.31 -2.66 22.50
CA ILE A 140 -4.84 -2.73 22.57
C ILE A 140 -4.26 -1.32 22.48
N ASN A 141 -4.48 -0.55 23.54
CA ASN A 141 -3.76 0.66 23.86
C ASN A 141 -2.40 0.30 24.47
N SER A 142 -1.49 -0.29 23.72
CA SER A 142 -0.10 -0.32 24.15
C SER A 142 0.48 1.07 23.86
N GLY A 143 0.53 1.90 24.91
CA GLY A 143 1.27 3.14 25.03
C GLY A 143 1.22 4.07 23.82
N ASN A 144 0.55 5.21 23.93
CA ASN A 144 0.57 6.37 23.03
C ASN A 144 0.24 6.18 21.52
N ASP A 145 -0.06 5.00 21.03
CA ASP A 145 -0.44 4.79 19.64
C ASP A 145 -1.95 5.04 19.43
N LYS A 146 -2.31 6.34 19.31
CA LYS A 146 -3.66 6.79 18.95
C LYS A 146 -4.04 6.49 17.50
N ARG A 147 -3.30 5.62 16.81
CA ARG A 147 -3.58 5.24 15.43
C ARG A 147 -4.81 4.34 15.39
N LYS A 148 -6.00 4.93 15.36
CA LYS A 148 -7.23 4.21 15.01
C LYS A 148 -6.96 3.43 13.72
N ILE A 149 -7.26 2.13 13.75
CA ILE A 149 -7.13 1.24 12.59
C ILE A 149 -8.48 1.25 11.86
N PRO A 150 -8.67 2.06 10.84
CA PRO A 150 -9.61 1.73 9.80
C PRO A 150 -8.77 1.23 8.62
N ASP A 151 -8.36 -0.01 8.63
CA ASP A 151 -7.80 -0.65 7.45
C ASP A 151 -8.84 -1.62 6.91
N ASN A 152 -9.74 -1.09 6.07
CA ASN A 152 -10.73 -1.89 5.34
C ASN A 152 -10.08 -2.71 4.21
N GLY A 153 -8.76 -2.88 4.25
CA GLY A 153 -7.99 -3.63 3.28
C GLY A 153 -7.91 -5.13 3.61
N PRO A 154 -7.39 -5.96 2.66
CA PRO A 154 -7.28 -7.41 2.82
C PRO A 154 -6.06 -7.83 3.65
N ALA A 155 -5.31 -6.90 4.19
CA ALA A 155 -4.10 -7.19 4.93
C ALA A 155 -4.42 -7.73 6.32
N GLU A 156 -3.87 -8.89 6.66
CA GLU A 156 -3.78 -9.37 8.03
C GLU A 156 -2.56 -8.73 8.70
N TYR A 157 -2.74 -8.13 9.88
CA TYR A 157 -1.66 -7.43 10.57
C TYR A 157 -1.14 -8.20 11.77
N TYR A 158 0.17 -8.11 11.95
CA TYR A 158 0.93 -8.70 13.04
C TYR A 158 1.79 -7.63 13.71
N ILE A 159 1.88 -7.69 15.04
CA ILE A 159 2.79 -6.86 15.85
C ILE A 159 3.84 -7.78 16.44
N PHE A 160 5.09 -7.43 16.21
CA PHE A 160 6.23 -8.02 16.90
C PHE A 160 6.64 -7.09 18.04
N PRO A 161 6.79 -7.60 19.27
CA PRO A 161 7.03 -6.76 20.46
C PRO A 161 8.21 -5.79 20.31
N GLU A 162 9.28 -6.22 19.65
CA GLU A 162 10.52 -5.44 19.53
C GLU A 162 10.57 -4.51 18.31
N LEU A 163 9.63 -4.63 17.37
CA LEU A 163 9.66 -3.82 16.14
C LEU A 163 8.95 -2.48 16.24
N GLY A 164 7.94 -2.37 17.11
CA GLY A 164 7.16 -1.15 17.28
C GLY A 164 6.34 -0.70 16.05
N ILE A 165 6.24 -1.56 15.02
CA ILE A 165 5.47 -1.32 13.79
C ILE A 165 4.53 -2.48 13.50
N ARG A 166 3.60 -2.25 12.59
CA ARG A 166 2.71 -3.31 12.09
C ARG A 166 3.28 -3.91 10.81
N VAL A 167 3.27 -5.24 10.77
CA VAL A 167 3.61 -6.02 9.58
C VAL A 167 2.34 -6.61 9.02
N GLY A 168 1.95 -6.19 7.83
CA GLY A 168 0.76 -6.69 7.14
C GLY A 168 1.09 -7.77 6.12
N LEU A 169 0.21 -8.76 5.99
CA LEU A 169 0.27 -9.76 4.92
C LEU A 169 -0.97 -9.65 4.04
N ILE A 170 -0.77 -9.58 2.72
CA ILE A 170 -1.85 -9.69 1.73
C ILE A 170 -1.62 -10.99 0.97
N GLN A 171 -2.39 -12.00 1.33
CA GLN A 171 -2.27 -13.37 0.83
C GLN A 171 -3.39 -13.64 -0.18
N ALA A 172 -3.18 -13.23 -1.43
CA ALA A 172 -4.24 -13.30 -2.44
C ALA A 172 -4.50 -14.72 -2.96
N ILE A 173 -3.51 -15.62 -2.86
CA ILE A 173 -3.58 -17.00 -3.33
C ILE A 173 -3.73 -17.97 -2.15
N HIS A 174 -2.82 -17.90 -1.17
CA HIS A 174 -2.81 -18.81 -0.03
C HIS A 174 -3.83 -18.45 1.05
N GLY A 175 -4.18 -17.17 1.21
CA GLY A 175 -5.12 -16.70 2.23
C GLY A 175 -6.46 -16.22 1.68
N LYS A 176 -6.84 -16.58 0.48
CA LYS A 176 -8.06 -16.22 -0.28
C LYS A 176 -9.10 -15.40 0.50
N PHE A 177 -9.11 -14.09 0.27
CA PHE A 177 -10.08 -13.17 0.90
C PHE A 177 -11.22 -12.74 -0.04
N CYS A 178 -11.46 -13.51 -1.11
CA CYS A 178 -12.44 -13.17 -2.17
C CYS A 178 -13.86 -13.03 -1.60
N ASP A 179 -14.25 -13.91 -0.70
CA ASP A 179 -15.60 -13.96 -0.12
C ASP A 179 -15.92 -12.71 0.75
N THR A 180 -14.89 -12.04 1.25
CA THR A 180 -15.02 -10.82 2.06
C THR A 180 -14.55 -9.56 1.33
N CYS A 181 -14.23 -9.69 0.04
CA CYS A 181 -13.71 -8.58 -0.76
C CYS A 181 -14.82 -7.59 -1.12
N ASN A 182 -14.66 -6.35 -0.69
CA ASN A 182 -15.59 -5.25 -0.94
C ASN A 182 -15.02 -4.20 -1.92
N ARG A 183 -14.08 -4.61 -2.79
CA ARG A 183 -13.38 -3.68 -3.68
C ARG A 183 -13.89 -3.76 -5.09
N ILE A 184 -14.03 -2.60 -5.69
CA ILE A 184 -14.19 -2.40 -7.12
C ILE A 184 -13.07 -1.47 -7.61
N ARG A 185 -12.81 -1.47 -8.90
CA ARG A 185 -11.82 -0.61 -9.54
C ARG A 185 -12.49 0.16 -10.67
N VAL A 186 -12.04 1.38 -10.85
CA VAL A 186 -12.33 2.14 -12.05
C VAL A 186 -10.99 2.35 -12.77
N THR A 187 -10.94 2.00 -14.03
CA THR A 187 -9.76 2.19 -14.87
C THR A 187 -9.63 3.64 -15.32
N ALA A 188 -8.47 4.04 -15.81
CA ALA A 188 -8.24 5.41 -16.26
C ALA A 188 -9.10 5.80 -17.48
N ASP A 189 -9.54 4.80 -18.25
CA ASP A 189 -10.45 4.94 -19.39
C ASP A 189 -11.95 4.81 -19.02
N GLY A 190 -12.27 4.89 -17.70
CA GLY A 190 -13.65 4.95 -17.22
C GLY A 190 -14.40 3.62 -17.19
N ARG A 191 -13.71 2.48 -17.12
CA ARG A 191 -14.33 1.16 -17.04
C ARG A 191 -14.38 0.66 -15.60
N LEU A 192 -15.47 0.03 -15.23
CA LEU A 192 -15.60 -0.70 -13.99
C LEU A 192 -14.97 -2.08 -14.12
N MET A 193 -14.04 -2.40 -13.22
CA MET A 193 -13.42 -3.71 -13.08
C MET A 193 -13.79 -4.29 -11.70
N PRO A 194 -14.58 -5.35 -11.61
CA PRO A 194 -15.02 -5.91 -10.33
C PRO A 194 -13.89 -6.57 -9.53
N CYS A 195 -12.86 -7.08 -10.21
CA CYS A 195 -11.72 -7.75 -9.57
C CYS A 195 -10.44 -7.50 -10.35
N LEU A 196 -9.30 -7.38 -9.65
CA LEU A 196 -7.98 -7.26 -10.31
C LEU A 196 -7.62 -8.48 -11.17
N GLY A 197 -8.08 -9.66 -10.79
CA GLY A 197 -7.87 -10.91 -11.55
C GLY A 197 -8.94 -11.18 -12.60
N SER A 198 -9.87 -10.24 -12.85
CA SER A 198 -10.91 -10.38 -13.87
C SER A 198 -10.48 -9.70 -15.17
N SER A 199 -10.72 -10.36 -16.31
CA SER A 199 -10.64 -9.73 -17.62
C SER A 199 -11.94 -9.04 -18.03
N VAL A 200 -13.01 -9.20 -17.23
CA VAL A 200 -14.31 -8.58 -17.51
C VAL A 200 -14.29 -7.14 -17.01
N THR A 201 -14.61 -6.22 -17.91
CA THR A 201 -14.82 -4.81 -17.60
C THR A 201 -16.20 -4.38 -18.12
N MET A 202 -16.78 -3.37 -17.49
CA MET A 202 -18.04 -2.76 -17.90
C MET A 202 -17.81 -1.25 -18.08
N ASP A 203 -18.29 -0.68 -19.17
CA ASP A 203 -18.21 0.75 -19.39
C ASP A 203 -19.12 1.48 -18.39
N LEU A 204 -18.54 2.39 -17.62
CA LEU A 204 -19.29 3.24 -16.67
C LEU A 204 -19.87 4.47 -17.36
N VAL A 205 -19.35 4.77 -18.53
CA VAL A 205 -19.62 5.99 -19.25
C VAL A 205 -20.28 5.63 -20.56
N PRO A 206 -21.43 6.22 -20.93
CA PRO A 206 -22.03 6.04 -22.24
C PRO A 206 -21.05 6.47 -23.35
N ASP A 207 -21.09 5.77 -24.50
CA ASP A 207 -20.26 6.10 -25.67
C ASP A 207 -20.41 7.57 -26.15
N SER A 208 -21.48 8.25 -25.71
CA SER A 208 -21.76 9.64 -26.02
C SER A 208 -21.14 10.67 -25.06
N TRP A 209 -20.38 10.21 -24.05
CA TRP A 209 -19.76 11.12 -23.10
C TRP A 209 -18.37 11.55 -23.59
N ASP A 210 -18.23 12.79 -23.98
CA ASP A 210 -16.95 13.36 -24.38
C ASP A 210 -16.15 13.78 -23.12
N PHE A 211 -15.20 12.93 -22.72
CA PHE A 211 -14.33 13.19 -21.58
C PHE A 211 -13.54 14.49 -21.68
N ALA A 212 -13.27 14.98 -22.90
CA ALA A 212 -12.47 16.17 -23.11
C ALA A 212 -13.16 17.44 -22.60
N ASP A 213 -14.48 17.54 -22.82
CA ASP A 213 -15.26 18.74 -22.44
C ASP A 213 -15.57 18.82 -20.95
N ASP A 214 -15.77 17.70 -20.27
CA ASP A 214 -16.12 17.67 -18.85
C ASP A 214 -14.90 17.69 -17.93
N VAL A 215 -13.79 17.09 -18.33
CA VAL A 215 -12.52 17.11 -17.58
C VAL A 215 -11.93 18.54 -17.53
N GLU A 216 -12.04 19.36 -18.57
CA GLU A 216 -11.61 20.77 -18.52
C GLU A 216 -12.44 21.60 -17.53
N LYS A 217 -13.74 21.35 -17.42
CA LYS A 217 -14.62 22.05 -16.47
C LYS A 217 -14.35 21.66 -15.02
N ASP A 218 -14.10 20.38 -14.75
CA ASP A 218 -13.79 19.92 -13.39
C ASP A 218 -12.36 20.23 -12.93
N PHE A 219 -11.37 20.26 -13.84
CA PHE A 219 -10.03 20.74 -13.52
C PHE A 219 -9.96 22.25 -13.29
N ALA A 220 -10.87 23.05 -13.86
CA ALA A 220 -10.97 24.48 -13.57
C ALA A 220 -11.41 24.75 -12.11
N ILE A 221 -12.21 23.84 -11.51
CA ILE A 221 -12.63 23.91 -10.10
C ILE A 221 -11.46 23.57 -9.16
N VAL A 222 -10.50 22.78 -9.58
CA VAL A 222 -9.34 22.37 -8.76
C VAL A 222 -8.20 23.40 -8.80
N ARG A 223 -8.22 24.35 -9.74
CA ARG A 223 -7.22 25.44 -9.89
C ARG A 223 -7.65 26.79 -9.29
N ALA A 224 -8.86 26.88 -8.80
CA ALA A 224 -9.40 28.06 -8.09
C ALA A 224 -9.35 27.85 -6.57
#